data_3c677e7c7042368b507fb917f0200b58
#
_entry.id   3c677e7c7042368b507fb917f0200b58
#
_cell.length_a   1.000
_cell.length_b   1.000
_cell.length_c   1.000
_cell.angle_alpha   90.00
_cell.angle_beta   90.00
_cell.angle_gamma   90.00
#
_symmetry.space_group_name_H-M   'P 1'
#
loop_
_entity.id
_entity.type
_entity.pdbx_description
1 polymer ?
#
loop_
_entity_poly.entity_id
_entity_poly.type
_entity_poly.pdbx_seq_one_letter_code
_entity_poly.pdbx_strand_id
1 'polypeptide(L)'
;IGHSARDTFEMIFNKGINMEQKPFAIGVRVEHPQEKINKSQYGFSDNRLGAASYKLTYKTDNGRGVYSFCMCPGGFVVNAASEKETCVVNGMSYSKRDSRNANSAIVTTVTPQDYPSKHPLAGVEFQRKLERKAFAE
;
A
#
# COMPACT_ATOMS: atom_id res chain seq x y z
N ILE A 1 -8.54 -6.78 -13.76
CA ILE A 1 -7.94 -7.80 -12.87
C ILE A 1 -7.00 -7.06 -11.94
N GLY A 2 -7.25 -7.16 -10.63
CA GLY A 2 -6.44 -6.51 -9.60
C GLY A 2 -5.43 -7.47 -8.96
N HIS A 3 -4.73 -6.99 -7.94
CA HIS A 3 -3.73 -7.71 -7.16
C HIS A 3 -4.20 -9.10 -6.66
N SER A 4 -5.47 -9.23 -6.30
CA SER A 4 -6.04 -10.46 -5.71
C SER A 4 -6.35 -11.57 -6.73
N ALA A 5 -6.37 -11.28 -8.03
CA ALA A 5 -6.77 -12.23 -9.06
C ALA A 5 -5.59 -13.12 -9.53
N ARG A 6 -4.85 -13.69 -8.59
CA ARG A 6 -3.61 -14.45 -8.85
C ARG A 6 -3.88 -15.76 -9.58
N ASP A 7 -4.96 -16.44 -9.25
CA ASP A 7 -5.49 -17.60 -9.96
C ASP A 7 -5.80 -17.29 -11.44
N THR A 8 -6.37 -16.12 -11.69
CA THR A 8 -6.64 -15.64 -13.05
C THR A 8 -5.33 -15.39 -13.83
N PHE A 9 -4.31 -14.80 -13.20
CA PHE A 9 -3.00 -14.65 -13.83
C PHE A 9 -2.37 -16.01 -14.18
N GLU A 10 -2.44 -16.98 -13.28
CA GLU A 10 -1.96 -18.34 -13.53
C GLU A 10 -2.74 -19.01 -14.67
N MET A 11 -4.06 -18.88 -14.70
CA MET A 11 -4.90 -19.40 -15.77
C MET A 11 -4.55 -18.77 -17.13
N ILE A 12 -4.37 -17.45 -17.20
CA ILE A 12 -4.01 -16.73 -18.44
C ILE A 12 -2.63 -17.19 -18.93
N PHE A 13 -1.66 -17.31 -18.03
CA PHE A 13 -0.32 -17.79 -18.35
C PHE A 13 -0.35 -19.22 -18.91
N ASN A 14 -1.11 -20.11 -18.28
CA ASN A 14 -1.27 -21.50 -18.71
C ASN A 14 -2.00 -21.65 -20.06
N LYS A 15 -2.76 -20.63 -20.47
CA LYS A 15 -3.36 -20.54 -21.83
C LYS A 15 -2.38 -20.08 -22.90
N GLY A 16 -1.11 -19.84 -22.54
CA GLY A 16 -0.07 -19.39 -23.47
C GLY A 16 -0.18 -17.93 -23.91
N ILE A 17 -0.94 -17.12 -23.17
CA ILE A 17 -1.02 -15.68 -23.43
C ILE A 17 0.27 -15.03 -22.96
N ASN A 18 0.88 -14.22 -23.82
CA ASN A 18 2.11 -13.53 -23.49
C ASN A 18 1.92 -12.54 -22.34
N MET A 19 2.76 -12.64 -21.32
CA MET A 19 2.72 -11.80 -20.12
C MET A 19 4.11 -11.24 -19.84
N GLU A 20 4.14 -10.02 -19.32
CA GLU A 20 5.36 -9.32 -18.94
C GLU A 20 5.35 -8.92 -17.47
N GLN A 21 6.53 -8.93 -16.85
CA GLN A 21 6.72 -8.36 -15.53
C GLN A 21 6.55 -6.85 -15.58
N LYS A 22 5.85 -6.28 -14.58
CA LYS A 22 5.70 -4.83 -14.41
C LYS A 22 6.15 -4.40 -13.02
N PRO A 23 6.67 -3.16 -12.88
CA PRO A 23 6.91 -2.56 -11.58
C PRO A 23 5.61 -2.43 -10.77
N PHE A 24 5.74 -2.50 -9.44
CA PHE A 24 4.67 -2.16 -8.52
C PHE A 24 5.23 -1.54 -7.24
N ALA A 25 4.37 -1.03 -6.38
CA ALA A 25 4.78 -0.43 -5.11
C ALA A 25 4.56 -1.39 -3.95
N ILE A 26 5.53 -1.44 -3.03
CA ILE A 26 5.44 -2.18 -1.78
C ILE A 26 5.79 -1.27 -0.61
N GLY A 27 5.29 -1.60 0.56
CA GLY A 27 5.62 -0.86 1.78
C GLY A 27 4.75 -1.27 2.95
N VAL A 28 4.66 -0.39 3.92
CA VAL A 28 3.88 -0.57 5.13
C VAL A 28 2.80 0.50 5.23
N ARG A 29 1.73 0.23 5.96
CA ARG A 29 0.74 1.24 6.30
C ARG A 29 0.98 1.70 7.73
N VAL A 30 1.08 3.01 7.90
CA VAL A 30 1.26 3.65 9.20
C VAL A 30 -0.04 4.31 9.63
N GLU A 31 -0.33 4.24 10.93
CA GLU A 31 -1.49 4.87 11.56
C GLU A 31 -1.01 5.88 12.62
N HIS A 32 -1.69 7.00 12.71
CA HIS A 32 -1.33 8.08 13.63
C HIS A 32 -2.57 8.92 13.98
N PRO A 33 -2.58 9.64 15.12
CA PRO A 33 -3.71 10.49 15.48
C PRO A 33 -3.96 11.58 14.43
N GLN A 34 -5.21 11.73 13.99
CA GLN A 34 -5.61 12.76 13.03
C GLN A 34 -5.31 14.17 13.56
N GLU A 35 -5.46 14.39 14.85
CA GLU A 35 -5.17 15.68 15.49
C GLU A 35 -3.73 16.14 15.27
N LYS A 36 -2.75 15.22 15.32
CA LYS A 36 -1.36 15.53 14.99
C LYS A 36 -1.21 16.08 13.57
N ILE A 37 -1.93 15.49 12.63
CA ILE A 37 -1.88 15.93 11.22
C ILE A 37 -2.57 17.27 11.07
N ASN A 38 -3.73 17.46 11.68
CA ASN A 38 -4.43 18.75 11.67
C ASN A 38 -3.52 19.88 12.21
N LYS A 39 -2.92 19.66 13.36
CA LYS A 39 -1.99 20.63 13.97
C LYS A 39 -0.78 20.91 13.09
N SER A 40 -0.21 19.88 12.48
CA SER A 40 0.94 20.04 11.58
C SER A 40 0.61 20.81 10.30
N GLN A 41 -0.60 20.61 9.75
CA GLN A 41 -1.01 21.23 8.49
C GLN A 41 -1.62 22.62 8.67
N TYR A 42 -2.41 22.82 9.73
CA TYR A 42 -3.13 24.06 9.99
C TYR A 42 -2.45 24.98 11.01
N GLY A 43 -1.52 24.46 11.81
CA GLY A 43 -0.87 25.18 12.89
C GLY A 43 -1.73 25.36 14.17
N PHE A 44 -3.03 25.09 14.09
CA PHE A 44 -3.99 25.22 15.18
C PHE A 44 -5.12 24.19 15.03
N SER A 45 -5.93 24.04 16.07
CA SER A 45 -7.10 23.16 16.07
C SER A 45 -8.36 23.99 15.89
N ASP A 46 -9.16 23.69 14.85
CA ASP A 46 -10.45 24.32 14.62
C ASP A 46 -11.42 23.27 14.02
N ASN A 47 -12.53 23.03 14.70
CA ASN A 47 -13.53 22.04 14.31
C ASN A 47 -14.25 22.36 12.98
N ARG A 48 -14.10 23.58 12.48
CA ARG A 48 -14.65 24.00 11.17
C ARG A 48 -13.78 23.53 10.01
N LEU A 49 -12.52 23.21 10.28
CA LEU A 49 -11.61 22.65 9.30
C LEU A 49 -11.81 21.14 9.26
N GLY A 50 -11.91 20.58 8.06
CA GLY A 50 -11.99 19.14 7.89
C GLY A 50 -10.68 18.43 8.28
N ALA A 51 -10.72 17.11 8.30
CA ALA A 51 -9.54 16.31 8.56
C ALA A 51 -8.43 16.59 7.52
N ALA A 52 -7.28 17.07 7.98
CA ALA A 52 -6.13 17.39 7.14
C ALA A 52 -5.52 16.12 6.52
N SER A 53 -4.98 16.26 5.34
CA SER A 53 -4.23 15.23 4.63
C SER A 53 -2.79 15.66 4.38
N TYR A 54 -1.94 14.72 3.99
CA TYR A 54 -0.58 15.02 3.56
C TYR A 54 -0.18 14.17 2.34
N LYS A 55 0.82 14.65 1.62
CA LYS A 55 1.53 13.93 0.59
C LYS A 55 3.03 14.12 0.82
N LEU A 56 3.75 13.01 0.99
CA LEU A 56 5.18 13.00 1.28
C LEU A 56 5.91 12.25 0.18
N THR A 57 7.10 12.74 -0.16
CA THR A 57 8.03 12.07 -1.07
C THR A 57 9.45 12.23 -0.55
N TYR A 58 10.25 11.21 -0.70
CA TYR A 58 11.67 11.22 -0.37
C TYR A 58 12.44 10.38 -1.39
N LYS A 59 13.63 10.80 -1.73
CA LYS A 59 14.56 10.03 -2.57
C LYS A 59 15.70 9.54 -1.70
N THR A 60 15.88 8.24 -1.61
CA THR A 60 16.95 7.60 -0.85
C THR A 60 18.30 7.80 -1.52
N ASP A 61 19.41 7.58 -0.78
CA ASP A 61 20.78 7.76 -1.29
C ASP A 61 21.08 6.85 -2.49
N ASN A 62 20.47 5.66 -2.56
CA ASN A 62 20.56 4.75 -3.69
C ASN A 62 19.62 5.13 -4.87
N GLY A 63 18.97 6.30 -4.80
CA GLY A 63 18.13 6.84 -5.85
C GLY A 63 16.69 6.30 -5.89
N ARG A 64 16.29 5.40 -4.97
CA ARG A 64 14.93 4.84 -4.92
C ARG A 64 13.96 5.85 -4.27
N GLY A 65 12.82 6.06 -4.90
CA GLY A 65 11.77 6.92 -4.35
C GLY A 65 10.97 6.22 -3.25
N VAL A 66 10.71 6.93 -2.16
CA VAL A 66 9.77 6.54 -1.10
C VAL A 66 8.69 7.61 -1.01
N TYR A 67 7.43 7.21 -0.92
CA TYR A 67 6.33 8.18 -0.94
C TYR A 67 5.10 7.69 -0.17
N SER A 68 4.31 8.65 0.32
CA SER A 68 3.00 8.35 0.89
C SER A 68 2.01 8.01 -0.23
N PHE A 69 1.17 7.00 0.00
CA PHE A 69 0.16 6.58 -0.96
C PHE A 69 -1.17 6.28 -0.27
N CYS A 70 -2.29 6.65 -0.91
CA CYS A 70 -3.64 6.45 -0.36
C CYS A 70 -3.76 6.88 1.11
N MET A 71 -3.34 8.11 1.42
CA MET A 71 -3.53 8.72 2.72
C MET A 71 -5.03 8.87 3.00
N CYS A 72 -5.48 8.36 4.14
CA CYS A 72 -6.86 8.32 4.58
C CYS A 72 -7.04 9.18 5.83
N PRO A 73 -7.45 10.46 5.67
CA PRO A 73 -7.75 11.33 6.80
C PRO A 73 -8.97 10.81 7.57
N GLY A 74 -8.91 10.85 8.91
CA GLY A 74 -10.00 10.37 9.77
C GLY A 74 -10.50 9.00 9.34
N GLY A 75 -9.56 8.06 9.10
CA GLY A 75 -9.86 6.77 8.50
C GLY A 75 -9.36 5.58 9.30
N PHE A 76 -9.58 4.40 8.76
CA PHE A 76 -9.27 3.11 9.37
C PHE A 76 -8.33 2.31 8.48
N VAL A 77 -7.49 1.50 9.10
CA VAL A 77 -6.77 0.42 8.42
C VAL A 77 -7.71 -0.78 8.34
N VAL A 78 -7.84 -1.36 7.14
CA VAL A 78 -8.73 -2.50 6.88
C VAL A 78 -7.96 -3.65 6.28
N ASN A 79 -8.37 -4.88 6.64
CA ASN A 79 -7.81 -6.08 6.03
C ASN A 79 -8.19 -6.15 4.54
N ALA A 80 -7.20 -6.48 3.72
CA ALA A 80 -7.34 -6.66 2.27
C ALA A 80 -6.68 -7.97 1.78
N ALA A 81 -6.34 -8.89 2.69
CA ALA A 81 -5.78 -10.19 2.33
C ALA A 81 -6.81 -11.05 1.62
N SER A 82 -6.40 -11.71 0.54
CA SER A 82 -7.22 -12.60 -0.28
C SER A 82 -6.75 -14.05 -0.28
N GLU A 83 -5.59 -14.33 0.30
CA GLU A 83 -5.03 -15.68 0.46
C GLU A 83 -4.89 -16.01 1.95
N LYS A 84 -4.86 -17.31 2.28
CA LYS A 84 -4.64 -17.79 3.64
C LYS A 84 -3.21 -17.46 4.10
N GLU A 85 -3.06 -17.19 5.39
CA GLU A 85 -1.76 -16.93 6.02
C GLU A 85 -0.98 -15.79 5.35
N THR A 86 -1.71 -14.76 4.91
CA THR A 86 -1.13 -13.52 4.36
C THR A 86 -1.68 -12.30 5.08
N CYS A 87 -0.87 -11.26 5.17
CA CYS A 87 -1.29 -9.97 5.69
C CYS A 87 -1.13 -8.91 4.61
N VAL A 88 -2.26 -8.35 4.19
CA VAL A 88 -2.34 -7.18 3.30
C VAL A 88 -3.35 -6.23 3.89
N VAL A 89 -3.02 -4.96 3.92
CA VAL A 89 -3.90 -3.92 4.47
C VAL A 89 -4.13 -2.80 3.48
N ASN A 90 -5.31 -2.20 3.58
CA ASN A 90 -5.67 -0.98 2.87
C ASN A 90 -6.12 0.08 3.88
N GLY A 91 -6.40 1.29 3.41
CA GLY A 91 -6.98 2.35 4.22
C GLY A 91 -8.31 2.80 3.65
N MET A 92 -9.22 3.17 4.53
CA MET A 92 -10.51 3.71 4.16
C MET A 92 -10.91 4.85 5.11
N SER A 93 -11.57 5.86 4.57
CA SER A 93 -12.25 6.90 5.35
C SER A 93 -13.73 6.88 5.02
N TYR A 94 -14.58 7.03 6.03
CA TYR A 94 -15.98 7.39 5.78
C TYR A 94 -16.08 8.81 5.24
N SER A 95 -17.21 9.16 4.66
CA SER A 95 -17.45 10.48 4.05
C SER A 95 -17.20 11.65 5.02
N LYS A 96 -17.50 11.47 6.29
CA LYS A 96 -17.28 12.48 7.35
C LYS A 96 -15.80 12.66 7.72
N ARG A 97 -14.95 11.65 7.50
CA ARG A 97 -13.52 11.66 7.87
C ARG A 97 -13.27 12.04 9.34
N ASP A 98 -14.11 11.52 10.22
CA ASP A 98 -14.18 11.90 11.64
C ASP A 98 -13.66 10.83 12.61
N SER A 99 -12.95 9.83 12.11
CA SER A 99 -12.24 8.88 12.96
C SER A 99 -11.10 9.56 13.71
N ARG A 100 -10.79 9.01 14.89
CA ARG A 100 -9.66 9.45 15.73
C ARG A 100 -8.32 9.46 15.01
N ASN A 101 -8.11 8.50 14.13
CA ASN A 101 -6.82 8.31 13.46
C ASN A 101 -6.90 8.65 11.97
N ALA A 102 -5.75 8.95 11.43
CA ALA A 102 -5.45 8.94 10.00
C ALA A 102 -4.48 7.79 9.70
N ASN A 103 -4.41 7.35 8.48
CA ASN A 103 -3.41 6.38 8.05
C ASN A 103 -2.93 6.67 6.63
N SER A 104 -1.75 6.16 6.29
CA SER A 104 -1.19 6.24 4.94
C SER A 104 -0.27 5.06 4.68
N ALA A 105 -0.25 4.55 3.48
CA ALA A 105 0.83 3.70 3.04
C ALA A 105 2.10 4.54 2.84
N ILE A 106 3.24 3.99 3.23
CA ILE A 106 4.57 4.47 2.90
C ILE A 106 5.20 3.39 2.03
N VAL A 107 5.40 3.70 0.77
CA VAL A 107 5.75 2.71 -0.25
C VAL A 107 6.96 3.13 -1.06
N THR A 108 7.62 2.12 -1.62
CA THR A 108 8.66 2.28 -2.63
C THR A 108 8.32 1.44 -3.86
N THR A 109 8.80 1.86 -5.02
CA THR A 109 8.63 1.09 -6.25
C THR A 109 9.65 -0.05 -6.30
N VAL A 110 9.17 -1.25 -6.58
CA VAL A 110 9.97 -2.41 -6.97
C VAL A 110 9.81 -2.67 -8.46
N THR A 111 10.85 -3.20 -9.05
CA THR A 111 10.98 -3.43 -10.49
C THR A 111 11.30 -4.90 -10.77
N PRO A 112 11.25 -5.36 -12.03
CA PRO A 112 11.64 -6.72 -12.38
C PRO A 112 13.03 -7.15 -11.90
N GLN A 113 13.94 -6.21 -11.65
CA GLN A 113 15.27 -6.48 -11.10
C GLN A 113 15.25 -6.91 -9.62
N ASP A 114 14.19 -6.57 -8.91
CA ASP A 114 13.99 -6.93 -7.49
C ASP A 114 13.31 -8.30 -7.34
N TYR A 115 12.81 -8.91 -8.43
CA TYR A 115 12.05 -10.16 -8.37
C TYR A 115 12.96 -11.39 -8.34
N PRO A 116 12.48 -12.53 -7.80
CA PRO A 116 13.31 -13.72 -7.62
C PRO A 116 13.73 -14.39 -8.94
N SER A 117 13.04 -14.12 -10.05
CA SER A 117 13.31 -14.73 -11.33
C SER A 117 12.78 -13.89 -12.50
N LYS A 118 13.08 -14.33 -13.74
CA LYS A 118 12.54 -13.74 -14.97
C LYS A 118 11.18 -14.31 -15.38
N HIS A 119 10.59 -15.20 -14.58
CA HIS A 119 9.27 -15.76 -14.88
C HIS A 119 8.22 -14.64 -14.87
N PRO A 120 7.26 -14.59 -15.81
CA PRO A 120 6.25 -13.52 -15.87
C PRO A 120 5.49 -13.28 -14.57
N LEU A 121 5.26 -14.34 -13.76
CA LEU A 121 4.56 -14.27 -12.48
C LEU A 121 5.49 -14.10 -11.26
N ALA A 122 6.78 -13.85 -11.43
CA ALA A 122 7.71 -13.70 -10.31
C ALA A 122 7.36 -12.53 -9.37
N GLY A 123 6.69 -11.49 -9.88
CA GLY A 123 6.13 -10.42 -9.05
C GLY A 123 5.07 -10.91 -8.09
N VAL A 124 4.23 -11.88 -8.48
CA VAL A 124 3.24 -12.52 -7.60
C VAL A 124 3.93 -13.31 -6.47
N GLU A 125 4.97 -14.07 -6.80
CA GLU A 125 5.77 -14.81 -5.80
C GLU A 125 6.43 -13.86 -4.81
N PHE A 126 6.95 -12.74 -5.29
CA PHE A 126 7.55 -11.70 -4.47
C PHE A 126 6.53 -11.10 -3.48
N GLN A 127 5.32 -10.78 -3.95
CA GLN A 127 4.22 -10.30 -3.10
C GLN A 127 3.85 -11.34 -2.03
N ARG A 128 3.60 -12.59 -2.42
CA ARG A 128 3.26 -13.69 -1.50
C ARG A 128 4.30 -13.87 -0.39
N LYS A 129 5.58 -13.78 -0.74
CA LYS A 129 6.68 -13.87 0.24
C LYS A 129 6.59 -12.78 1.31
N LEU A 130 6.36 -11.53 0.89
CA LEU A 130 6.25 -10.39 1.81
C LEU A 130 4.99 -10.46 2.66
N GLU A 131 3.86 -10.83 2.05
CA GLU A 131 2.56 -10.94 2.72
C GLU A 131 2.55 -12.04 3.79
N ARG A 132 3.18 -13.19 3.50
CA ARG A 132 3.37 -14.27 4.49
C ARG A 132 4.31 -13.86 5.61
N LYS A 133 5.38 -13.15 5.28
CA LYS A 133 6.29 -12.62 6.31
C LYS A 133 5.54 -11.66 7.24
N ALA A 134 4.75 -10.75 6.69
CA ALA A 134 3.95 -9.81 7.48
C ALA A 134 2.84 -10.49 8.31
N PHE A 135 2.38 -11.68 7.92
CA PHE A 135 1.43 -12.47 8.69
C PHE A 135 2.08 -13.19 9.87
N ALA A 136 3.34 -13.61 9.72
CA ALA A 136 4.08 -14.37 10.73
C ALA A 136 4.68 -13.50 11.84
N GLU A 137 4.76 -12.19 11.66
CA GLU A 137 5.28 -11.19 12.61
C GLU A 137 4.15 -10.62 13.52
#